data_841cba998f87520ea0cb673cc7b51aa7
#
_entry.id   841cba998f87520ea0cb673cc7b51aa7
#
_cell.length_a   1.000
_cell.length_b   1.000
_cell.length_c   1.000
_cell.angle_alpha   90.00
_cell.angle_beta   90.00
_cell.angle_gamma   90.00
#
_symmetry.space_group_name_H-M   'P 1'
#
loop_
_entity.id
_entity.type
_entity.pdbx_description
1 polymer ?
#
loop_
_entity_poly.entity_id
_entity_poly.type
_entity_poly.pdbx_seq_one_letter_code
_entity_poly.pdbx_strand_id
1 'polypeptide(L)'
;PMHRGAPRRMKIGLFSRDENCVIFKGIAHAPRRATSHENWVIFKEIAHAPRRTTSHENWVIFKGDIKFGAVVDEIVRRHEKGQPVLVGTISIEKSERLSKLLKKRGIPHQVLNAKYHEKEAEIIALAGRKGTVTIATNMAGRGVDIVLEEGVPDLGGLHIIGTERHESRRIDNQLRGRSGRQGDPGSSQFFLSLEDDLMKMFGMDRVRPLMDRFNFPEDEPISHNLVSKSIETAQKQVESRNFNIRKNVLEYDDVMNKQREVIYQQRDRILEGDDLSDKVNEMTAEVVGSVLRAFTSNSSYPEEWDLEGMLSYLCSIIPVQVRASDYDLEDLTPGRLEEDLVGKALDLYQKREEEIGAETLRQLERYIMLRVIDNRWREHLYEMDYLKEGIGLRAIGQRDPLVEYKHEGYEMFQAMIQNMKEDIVRYLFRVKVAKEEARPQPLRMVTSQPATKKQTTVHRVKVGRNDPCPCGSGKKYKKCCGR
;
A
#
# COMPACT_ATOMS: atom_id res chain seq x y z
N PRO A 1 -38.33 28.15 -27.69
CA PRO A 1 -38.85 26.98 -27.05
C PRO A 1 -37.70 25.98 -26.80
N MET A 2 -37.54 25.71 -25.55
CA MET A 2 -36.49 24.83 -25.02
C MET A 2 -36.81 23.35 -25.32
N HIS A 3 -35.87 22.63 -25.86
CA HIS A 3 -35.92 21.17 -25.85
C HIS A 3 -34.79 20.62 -24.94
N ARG A 4 -35.21 20.02 -23.83
CA ARG A 4 -34.39 19.22 -22.92
C ARG A 4 -34.05 17.91 -23.62
N GLY A 5 -32.77 17.63 -23.87
CA GLY A 5 -32.28 16.34 -24.36
C GLY A 5 -32.02 15.39 -23.19
N ALA A 6 -32.68 14.22 -23.20
CA ALA A 6 -32.52 13.14 -22.25
C ALA A 6 -31.17 12.40 -22.43
N PRO A 7 -30.61 11.74 -21.39
CA PRO A 7 -29.34 11.05 -21.48
C PRO A 7 -29.45 9.76 -22.33
N ARG A 8 -28.55 9.62 -23.30
CA ARG A 8 -28.47 8.43 -24.15
C ARG A 8 -27.97 7.24 -23.34
N ARG A 9 -28.80 6.20 -23.27
CA ARG A 9 -28.45 4.88 -22.75
C ARG A 9 -27.35 4.23 -23.62
N MET A 10 -26.32 3.70 -22.95
CA MET A 10 -25.26 2.90 -23.54
C MET A 10 -25.80 1.56 -24.03
N LYS A 11 -25.67 1.22 -25.30
CA LYS A 11 -25.92 -0.13 -25.84
C LYS A 11 -24.64 -0.95 -25.69
N ILE A 12 -24.72 -2.01 -24.90
CA ILE A 12 -23.69 -3.05 -24.82
C ILE A 12 -23.96 -4.01 -25.99
N GLY A 13 -23.04 -4.01 -26.96
CA GLY A 13 -23.03 -5.00 -28.03
C GLY A 13 -22.28 -6.24 -27.56
N LEU A 14 -22.96 -7.40 -27.57
CA LEU A 14 -22.35 -8.71 -27.40
C LEU A 14 -21.52 -9.02 -28.67
N PHE A 15 -20.22 -9.20 -28.49
CA PHE A 15 -19.34 -9.75 -29.53
C PHE A 15 -18.95 -11.18 -29.20
N SER A 16 -18.95 -12.00 -30.25
CA SER A 16 -18.74 -13.45 -30.27
C SER A 16 -17.33 -13.82 -29.76
N ARG A 17 -17.27 -15.05 -29.26
CA ARG A 17 -16.05 -15.75 -28.88
C ARG A 17 -15.04 -15.74 -29.99
N ASP A 18 -13.99 -14.97 -29.83
CA ASP A 18 -12.60 -15.23 -30.11
C ASP A 18 -11.84 -13.89 -30.03
N GLU A 19 -10.73 -13.94 -29.29
CA GLU A 19 -9.76 -12.86 -29.09
C GLU A 19 -10.02 -11.90 -27.91
N ASN A 20 -9.20 -12.07 -26.89
CA ASN A 20 -9.05 -11.21 -25.72
C ASN A 20 -8.67 -9.76 -26.10
N CYS A 21 -9.65 -8.90 -26.23
CA CYS A 21 -9.45 -7.46 -26.33
C CYS A 21 -10.45 -6.75 -25.42
N VAL A 22 -10.00 -6.30 -24.25
CA VAL A 22 -10.78 -5.45 -23.36
C VAL A 22 -10.54 -3.99 -23.72
N ILE A 23 -11.54 -3.33 -24.28
CA ILE A 23 -11.49 -1.90 -24.62
C ILE A 23 -11.99 -1.09 -23.42
N PHE A 24 -11.10 -0.39 -22.74
CA PHE A 24 -11.46 0.64 -21.77
C PHE A 24 -11.62 1.99 -22.46
N LYS A 25 -12.85 2.53 -22.46
CA LYS A 25 -13.12 3.93 -22.86
C LYS A 25 -12.88 4.84 -21.67
N GLY A 26 -11.76 5.56 -21.67
CA GLY A 26 -11.53 6.67 -20.76
C GLY A 26 -12.35 7.89 -21.17
N ILE A 27 -13.07 8.49 -20.22
CA ILE A 27 -13.77 9.76 -20.39
C ILE A 27 -12.73 10.86 -20.19
N ALA A 28 -12.30 11.49 -21.28
CA ALA A 28 -11.52 12.72 -21.24
C ALA A 28 -12.46 13.92 -21.49
N HIS A 29 -12.54 14.83 -20.54
CA HIS A 29 -13.14 16.15 -20.77
C HIS A 29 -12.19 16.96 -21.67
N ALA A 30 -12.57 17.16 -22.91
CA ALA A 30 -11.90 18.09 -23.83
C ALA A 30 -12.82 19.26 -24.19
N PRO A 31 -12.27 20.47 -24.34
CA PRO A 31 -13.04 21.66 -24.71
C PRO A 31 -13.51 21.59 -26.15
N ARG A 32 -14.68 22.18 -26.38
CA ARG A 32 -15.39 22.22 -27.66
C ARG A 32 -14.55 22.89 -28.78
N ARG A 33 -14.25 22.14 -29.81
CA ARG A 33 -13.94 22.41 -31.22
C ARG A 33 -12.70 21.63 -31.69
N ALA A 34 -12.93 20.41 -32.17
CA ALA A 34 -12.11 19.80 -33.21
C ALA A 34 -12.89 18.65 -33.86
N THR A 35 -12.87 18.63 -35.15
CA THR A 35 -13.60 17.78 -36.08
C THR A 35 -13.15 16.31 -35.98
N SER A 36 -14.14 15.45 -36.09
CA SER A 36 -14.16 14.02 -35.86
C SER A 36 -13.42 13.17 -36.89
N HIS A 37 -12.10 13.15 -36.96
CA HIS A 37 -11.43 12.11 -37.78
C HIS A 37 -10.03 11.63 -37.34
N GLU A 38 -9.42 12.19 -36.29
CA GLU A 38 -8.01 11.88 -35.98
C GLU A 38 -7.74 10.99 -34.76
N ASN A 39 -8.74 10.56 -34.01
CA ASN A 39 -8.50 9.84 -32.74
C ASN A 39 -8.51 8.29 -32.86
N TRP A 40 -8.43 7.73 -34.04
CA TRP A 40 -8.45 6.27 -34.23
C TRP A 40 -7.09 5.64 -34.57
N VAL A 41 -6.06 6.44 -34.78
CA VAL A 41 -4.77 5.94 -35.29
C VAL A 41 -3.83 5.45 -34.20
N ILE A 42 -3.94 5.96 -32.97
CA ILE A 42 -2.93 5.69 -31.92
C ILE A 42 -3.05 4.30 -31.27
N PHE A 43 -4.18 3.62 -31.38
CA PHE A 43 -4.35 2.29 -30.78
C PHE A 43 -4.20 1.10 -31.74
N LYS A 44 -4.03 1.35 -33.04
CA LYS A 44 -3.86 0.27 -34.02
C LYS A 44 -2.41 -0.22 -34.13
N GLU A 45 -1.45 0.57 -33.68
CA GLU A 45 -0.02 0.19 -33.77
C GLU A 45 0.48 -0.71 -32.62
N ILE A 46 -0.24 -0.79 -31.50
CA ILE A 46 0.15 -1.69 -30.39
C ILE A 46 -0.27 -3.15 -30.65
N ALA A 47 -1.15 -3.40 -31.60
CA ALA A 47 -1.66 -4.74 -31.92
C ALA A 47 -0.85 -5.50 -32.99
N HIS A 48 0.13 -4.88 -33.62
CA HIS A 48 1.00 -5.53 -34.59
C HIS A 48 2.45 -5.62 -34.05
N ALA A 49 2.65 -6.40 -32.99
CA ALA A 49 3.93 -7.05 -32.83
C ALA A 49 4.08 -8.00 -34.05
N PRO A 50 5.18 -7.90 -34.81
CA PRO A 50 5.33 -8.72 -35.99
C PRO A 50 5.27 -10.19 -35.62
N ARG A 51 4.37 -10.94 -36.24
CA ARG A 51 4.25 -12.41 -36.13
C ARG A 51 5.47 -13.10 -36.77
N ARG A 52 6.67 -12.76 -36.33
CA ARG A 52 7.93 -13.42 -36.72
C ARG A 52 8.89 -13.65 -35.58
N THR A 53 8.39 -13.70 -34.33
CA THR A 53 9.05 -14.54 -33.34
C THR A 53 8.45 -15.93 -33.56
N THR A 54 9.26 -16.87 -34.05
CA THR A 54 8.86 -18.28 -34.14
C THR A 54 8.27 -18.67 -32.80
N SER A 55 6.96 -18.93 -32.79
CA SER A 55 6.15 -19.20 -31.57
C SER A 55 6.38 -20.61 -31.01
N HIS A 56 7.57 -21.15 -31.14
CA HIS A 56 7.99 -22.29 -30.38
C HIS A 56 8.74 -21.78 -29.16
N GLU A 57 8.16 -21.97 -27.99
CA GLU A 57 8.83 -21.76 -26.74
C GLU A 57 10.05 -22.68 -26.70
N ASN A 58 11.21 -22.16 -27.08
CA ASN A 58 12.48 -22.87 -27.04
C ASN A 58 12.92 -22.98 -25.58
N TRP A 59 12.50 -24.08 -24.94
CA TRP A 59 12.94 -24.39 -23.58
C TRP A 59 13.94 -25.53 -23.65
N VAL A 60 14.99 -25.36 -22.86
CA VAL A 60 15.99 -26.41 -22.64
C VAL A 60 15.93 -26.74 -21.15
N ILE A 61 15.60 -27.96 -20.80
CA ILE A 61 15.39 -28.41 -19.41
C ILE A 61 16.51 -29.34 -19.03
N PHE A 62 17.11 -29.12 -17.88
CA PHE A 62 18.22 -29.89 -17.36
C PHE A 62 17.88 -30.52 -15.99
N LYS A 63 18.59 -31.59 -15.65
CA LYS A 63 18.63 -32.15 -14.31
C LYS A 63 19.77 -31.46 -13.56
N GLY A 64 19.47 -30.78 -12.45
CA GLY A 64 20.51 -30.15 -11.64
C GLY A 64 21.09 -28.82 -12.15
N ASP A 65 22.25 -28.48 -11.62
CA ASP A 65 22.95 -27.21 -11.83
C ASP A 65 23.68 -27.04 -13.17
N ILE A 66 23.64 -28.06 -14.01
CA ILE A 66 24.33 -28.14 -15.32
C ILE A 66 23.82 -27.05 -16.28
N LYS A 67 22.57 -26.55 -16.06
CA LYS A 67 21.97 -25.49 -16.87
C LYS A 67 22.85 -24.25 -17.04
N PHE A 68 23.61 -23.87 -16.00
CA PHE A 68 24.47 -22.68 -16.09
C PHE A 68 25.63 -22.85 -17.06
N GLY A 69 26.16 -24.09 -17.20
CA GLY A 69 27.11 -24.41 -18.24
C GLY A 69 26.52 -24.19 -19.62
N ALA A 70 25.34 -24.76 -19.89
CA ALA A 70 24.64 -24.62 -21.14
C ALA A 70 24.26 -23.14 -21.46
N VAL A 71 23.88 -22.36 -20.45
CA VAL A 71 23.65 -20.90 -20.59
C VAL A 71 24.92 -20.20 -21.02
N VAL A 72 26.08 -20.51 -20.41
CA VAL A 72 27.37 -19.92 -20.78
C VAL A 72 27.75 -20.31 -22.21
N ASP A 73 27.60 -21.57 -22.60
CA ASP A 73 27.91 -22.03 -23.95
C ASP A 73 27.02 -21.35 -25.01
N GLU A 74 25.72 -21.11 -24.72
CA GLU A 74 24.83 -20.32 -25.61
C GLU A 74 25.28 -18.86 -25.69
N ILE A 75 25.66 -18.23 -24.58
CA ILE A 75 26.16 -16.86 -24.56
C ILE A 75 27.43 -16.75 -25.43
N VAL A 76 28.40 -17.68 -25.27
CA VAL A 76 29.63 -17.72 -26.07
C VAL A 76 29.29 -17.81 -27.54
N ARG A 77 28.42 -18.75 -27.94
CA ARG A 77 28.00 -18.96 -29.31
C ARG A 77 27.36 -17.72 -29.96
N ARG A 78 26.55 -16.97 -29.20
CA ARG A 78 25.91 -15.73 -29.69
C ARG A 78 26.89 -14.57 -29.74
N HIS A 79 27.75 -14.46 -28.72
CA HIS A 79 28.79 -13.44 -28.67
C HIS A 79 29.78 -13.56 -29.83
N GLU A 80 30.23 -14.80 -30.13
CA GLU A 80 31.10 -15.04 -31.29
C GLU A 80 30.47 -14.66 -32.62
N LYS A 81 29.14 -14.77 -32.76
CA LYS A 81 28.38 -14.28 -33.91
C LYS A 81 28.21 -12.77 -33.92
N GLY A 82 28.62 -12.06 -32.89
CA GLY A 82 28.39 -10.63 -32.70
C GLY A 82 26.96 -10.26 -32.33
N GLN A 83 26.10 -11.23 -31.99
CA GLN A 83 24.73 -10.98 -31.58
C GLN A 83 24.68 -10.51 -30.12
N PRO A 84 23.99 -9.40 -29.76
CA PRO A 84 23.84 -8.98 -28.38
C PRO A 84 22.96 -9.92 -27.59
N VAL A 85 23.33 -10.17 -26.33
CA VAL A 85 22.63 -11.09 -25.43
C VAL A 85 22.23 -10.39 -24.16
N LEU A 86 20.94 -10.50 -23.81
CA LEU A 86 20.42 -10.07 -22.50
C LEU A 86 19.97 -11.29 -21.71
N VAL A 87 20.61 -11.52 -20.57
CA VAL A 87 20.32 -12.65 -19.68
C VAL A 87 19.48 -12.19 -18.49
N GLY A 88 18.28 -12.75 -18.36
CA GLY A 88 17.40 -12.54 -17.21
C GLY A 88 17.65 -13.56 -16.11
N THR A 89 17.91 -13.09 -14.88
CA THR A 89 18.06 -13.91 -13.68
C THR A 89 17.04 -13.51 -12.62
N ILE A 90 16.60 -14.44 -11.76
CA ILE A 90 15.60 -14.17 -10.72
C ILE A 90 16.24 -13.49 -9.50
N SER A 91 17.48 -13.82 -9.14
CA SER A 91 18.14 -13.29 -7.96
C SER A 91 19.51 -12.69 -8.26
N ILE A 92 19.96 -11.83 -7.33
CA ILE A 92 21.30 -11.22 -7.39
C ILE A 92 22.37 -12.31 -7.31
N GLU A 93 22.20 -13.31 -6.46
CA GLU A 93 23.14 -14.42 -6.28
C GLU A 93 23.35 -15.21 -7.57
N LYS A 94 22.25 -15.51 -8.29
CA LYS A 94 22.29 -16.21 -9.58
C LYS A 94 22.98 -15.36 -10.64
N SER A 95 22.78 -14.03 -10.63
CA SER A 95 23.47 -13.11 -11.54
C SER A 95 24.98 -13.06 -11.28
N GLU A 96 25.39 -13.01 -10.01
CA GLU A 96 26.80 -13.02 -9.61
C GLU A 96 27.48 -14.36 -9.93
N ARG A 97 26.76 -15.48 -9.72
CA ARG A 97 27.23 -16.82 -10.10
C ARG A 97 27.51 -16.90 -11.62
N LEU A 98 26.55 -16.48 -12.44
CA LEU A 98 26.72 -16.46 -13.90
C LEU A 98 27.88 -15.55 -14.32
N SER A 99 27.98 -14.36 -13.71
CA SER A 99 29.09 -13.43 -13.94
C SER A 99 30.45 -14.08 -13.65
N LYS A 100 30.59 -14.83 -12.56
CA LYS A 100 31.83 -15.56 -12.24
C LYS A 100 32.17 -16.61 -13.30
N LEU A 101 31.17 -17.30 -13.85
CA LEU A 101 31.36 -18.30 -14.91
C LEU A 101 31.79 -17.66 -16.22
N LEU A 102 31.17 -16.54 -16.62
CA LEU A 102 31.54 -15.80 -17.82
C LEU A 102 32.95 -15.19 -17.72
N LYS A 103 33.35 -14.68 -16.55
CA LYS A 103 34.73 -14.23 -16.29
C LYS A 103 35.73 -15.35 -16.48
N LYS A 104 35.45 -16.58 -15.99
CA LYS A 104 36.32 -17.76 -16.20
C LYS A 104 36.46 -18.13 -17.69
N ARG A 105 35.43 -17.86 -18.51
CA ARG A 105 35.46 -18.08 -19.97
C ARG A 105 36.02 -16.90 -20.76
N GLY A 106 36.40 -15.79 -20.09
CA GLY A 106 36.96 -14.60 -20.74
C GLY A 106 35.96 -13.74 -21.52
N ILE A 107 34.65 -13.92 -21.28
CA ILE A 107 33.60 -13.15 -21.98
C ILE A 107 33.37 -11.82 -21.27
N PRO A 108 33.57 -10.67 -21.97
CA PRO A 108 33.24 -9.36 -21.44
C PRO A 108 31.72 -9.22 -21.26
N HIS A 109 31.29 -8.80 -20.08
CA HIS A 109 29.87 -8.65 -19.79
C HIS A 109 29.62 -7.57 -18.75
N GLN A 110 28.38 -7.06 -18.71
CA GLN A 110 27.91 -6.10 -17.72
C GLN A 110 26.84 -6.75 -16.85
N VAL A 111 26.82 -6.40 -15.57
CA VAL A 111 25.83 -6.91 -14.61
C VAL A 111 24.99 -5.76 -14.09
N LEU A 112 23.69 -5.87 -14.35
CA LEU A 112 22.69 -4.91 -13.92
C LEU A 112 21.85 -5.53 -12.82
N ASN A 113 22.07 -5.09 -11.59
CA ASN A 113 21.32 -5.52 -10.42
C ASN A 113 21.01 -4.32 -9.51
N ALA A 114 20.17 -4.53 -8.49
CA ALA A 114 19.73 -3.49 -7.57
C ALA A 114 20.86 -2.77 -6.81
N LYS A 115 22.10 -3.28 -6.86
CA LYS A 115 23.27 -2.64 -6.23
C LYS A 115 23.83 -1.47 -7.06
N TYR A 116 23.49 -1.34 -8.35
CA TYR A 116 24.11 -0.39 -9.29
C TYR A 116 23.07 0.47 -10.04
N HIS A 117 22.06 0.98 -9.32
CA HIS A 117 20.99 1.80 -9.92
C HIS A 117 21.48 3.03 -10.69
N GLU A 118 22.55 3.67 -10.21
CA GLU A 118 23.07 4.89 -10.83
C GLU A 118 23.59 4.68 -12.27
N LYS A 119 24.05 3.43 -12.60
CA LYS A 119 24.58 3.07 -13.91
C LYS A 119 23.58 2.32 -14.79
N GLU A 120 22.36 2.15 -14.33
CA GLU A 120 21.34 1.34 -15.00
C GLU A 120 21.08 1.84 -16.43
N ALA A 121 20.85 3.14 -16.60
CA ALA A 121 20.56 3.73 -17.90
C ALA A 121 21.72 3.59 -18.88
N GLU A 122 22.96 3.74 -18.40
CA GLU A 122 24.17 3.59 -19.22
C GLU A 122 24.36 2.15 -19.69
N ILE A 123 24.18 1.19 -18.79
CA ILE A 123 24.32 -0.24 -19.09
C ILE A 123 23.27 -0.68 -20.12
N ILE A 124 22.03 -0.23 -19.95
CA ILE A 124 20.94 -0.59 -20.86
C ILE A 124 21.12 0.04 -22.24
N ALA A 125 21.59 1.29 -22.30
CA ALA A 125 21.90 1.96 -23.57
C ALA A 125 22.97 1.20 -24.39
N LEU A 126 23.85 0.45 -23.70
CA LEU A 126 24.87 -0.36 -24.35
C LEU A 126 24.39 -1.77 -24.70
N ALA A 127 23.29 -2.26 -24.12
CA ALA A 127 22.84 -3.64 -24.24
C ALA A 127 22.44 -4.05 -25.67
N GLY A 128 22.12 -3.09 -26.55
CA GLY A 128 21.79 -3.31 -27.95
C GLY A 128 22.97 -3.28 -28.91
N ARG A 129 24.19 -3.08 -28.42
CA ARG A 129 25.40 -3.02 -29.29
C ARG A 129 25.89 -4.41 -29.68
N LYS A 130 26.58 -4.47 -30.80
CA LYS A 130 27.14 -5.72 -31.37
C LYS A 130 28.00 -6.45 -30.34
N GLY A 131 27.69 -7.73 -30.10
CA GLY A 131 28.42 -8.63 -29.21
C GLY A 131 28.37 -8.31 -27.74
N THR A 132 27.51 -7.36 -27.31
CA THR A 132 27.37 -7.03 -25.88
C THR A 132 26.63 -8.14 -25.11
N VAL A 133 27.14 -8.48 -23.94
CA VAL A 133 26.49 -9.41 -23.01
C VAL A 133 26.09 -8.66 -21.74
N THR A 134 24.80 -8.66 -21.45
CA THR A 134 24.23 -8.02 -20.26
C THR A 134 23.48 -9.01 -19.41
N ILE A 135 23.84 -9.12 -18.14
CA ILE A 135 23.10 -9.92 -17.15
C ILE A 135 22.23 -8.96 -16.36
N ALA A 136 20.91 -9.17 -16.34
CA ALA A 136 19.98 -8.33 -15.62
C ALA A 136 19.09 -9.13 -14.67
N THR A 137 18.80 -8.60 -13.48
CA THR A 137 17.72 -9.12 -12.65
C THR A 137 16.39 -8.60 -13.19
N ASN A 138 15.28 -9.28 -12.88
CA ASN A 138 13.95 -9.05 -13.47
C ASN A 138 13.46 -7.61 -13.49
N MET A 139 13.84 -6.84 -12.48
CA MET A 139 13.36 -5.46 -12.29
C MET A 139 14.24 -4.43 -13.00
N ALA A 140 15.45 -4.82 -13.40
CA ALA A 140 16.40 -3.91 -14.01
C ALA A 140 15.99 -3.53 -15.44
N GLY A 141 16.05 -2.24 -15.74
CA GLY A 141 15.70 -1.69 -17.05
C GLY A 141 14.20 -1.58 -17.36
N ARG A 142 13.34 -1.60 -16.37
CA ARG A 142 11.91 -1.38 -16.61
C ARG A 142 11.65 0.06 -17.03
N GLY A 143 10.95 0.22 -18.18
CA GLY A 143 10.64 1.54 -18.74
C GLY A 143 11.72 2.12 -19.66
N VAL A 144 12.88 1.47 -19.79
CA VAL A 144 13.94 1.87 -20.73
C VAL A 144 13.90 0.99 -21.96
N ASP A 145 14.00 1.59 -23.15
CA ASP A 145 14.07 0.88 -24.41
C ASP A 145 15.52 0.49 -24.76
N ILE A 146 15.70 -0.68 -25.38
CA ILE A 146 17.00 -1.15 -25.86
C ILE A 146 17.04 -0.92 -27.36
N VAL A 147 17.79 0.10 -27.77
CA VAL A 147 17.97 0.44 -29.15
C VAL A 147 19.09 -0.41 -29.74
N LEU A 148 18.84 -1.07 -30.89
CA LEU A 148 19.83 -1.91 -31.55
C LEU A 148 20.79 -1.05 -32.38
N GLU A 149 22.07 -1.40 -32.33
CA GLU A 149 23.11 -0.79 -33.18
C GLU A 149 22.91 -1.21 -34.66
N GLU A 150 23.34 -0.37 -35.59
CA GLU A 150 23.27 -0.65 -37.01
C GLU A 150 23.96 -1.99 -37.36
N GLY A 151 23.30 -2.81 -38.17
CA GLY A 151 23.77 -4.17 -38.53
C GLY A 151 23.47 -5.26 -37.51
N VAL A 152 23.00 -4.95 -36.29
CA VAL A 152 22.55 -5.97 -35.32
C VAL A 152 21.26 -6.66 -35.76
N PRO A 153 20.30 -6.00 -36.41
CA PRO A 153 19.13 -6.68 -36.98
C PRO A 153 19.48 -7.80 -37.93
N ASP A 154 20.54 -7.63 -38.77
CA ASP A 154 21.00 -8.64 -39.72
C ASP A 154 21.60 -9.88 -39.02
N LEU A 155 22.10 -9.72 -37.80
CA LEU A 155 22.61 -10.81 -36.97
C LEU A 155 21.49 -11.55 -36.20
N GLY A 156 20.22 -11.15 -36.40
CA GLY A 156 19.05 -11.69 -35.73
C GLY A 156 18.58 -10.92 -34.51
N GLY A 157 19.06 -9.67 -34.35
CA GLY A 157 18.66 -8.76 -33.28
C GLY A 157 19.06 -9.20 -31.87
N LEU A 158 18.36 -8.69 -30.84
CA LEU A 158 18.64 -8.98 -29.44
C LEU A 158 18.23 -10.42 -29.09
N HIS A 159 19.14 -11.19 -28.52
CA HIS A 159 18.87 -12.53 -27.99
C HIS A 159 18.62 -12.48 -26.49
N ILE A 160 17.47 -12.99 -26.05
CA ILE A 160 17.08 -13.05 -24.64
C ILE A 160 17.32 -14.45 -24.09
N ILE A 161 18.01 -14.55 -22.96
CA ILE A 161 18.17 -15.80 -22.22
C ILE A 161 17.47 -15.66 -20.87
N GLY A 162 16.48 -16.52 -20.58
CA GLY A 162 15.92 -16.69 -19.26
C GLY A 162 16.58 -17.87 -18.54
N THR A 163 17.14 -17.65 -17.36
CA THR A 163 17.79 -18.72 -16.59
C THR A 163 16.83 -19.56 -15.77
N GLU A 164 15.59 -19.07 -15.57
CA GLU A 164 14.52 -19.73 -14.82
C GLU A 164 13.16 -19.17 -15.25
N ARG A 165 12.09 -19.88 -14.90
CA ARG A 165 10.72 -19.35 -14.98
C ARG A 165 10.40 -18.55 -13.72
N HIS A 166 9.72 -17.45 -13.93
CA HIS A 166 9.19 -16.65 -12.84
C HIS A 166 7.88 -17.23 -12.31
N GLU A 167 7.46 -16.77 -11.13
CA GLU A 167 6.17 -17.11 -10.55
C GLU A 167 4.98 -16.68 -11.40
N SER A 168 5.18 -15.71 -12.29
CA SER A 168 4.14 -15.19 -13.17
C SER A 168 4.58 -15.20 -14.64
N ARG A 169 3.75 -15.80 -15.48
CA ARG A 169 3.91 -15.81 -16.94
C ARG A 169 4.06 -14.40 -17.54
N ARG A 170 3.41 -13.42 -16.93
CA ARG A 170 3.54 -12.02 -17.32
C ARG A 170 4.98 -11.51 -17.24
N ILE A 171 5.71 -11.90 -16.21
CA ILE A 171 7.11 -11.48 -16.01
C ILE A 171 8.00 -12.13 -17.08
N ASP A 172 7.79 -13.40 -17.38
CA ASP A 172 8.49 -14.08 -18.47
C ASP A 172 8.25 -13.40 -19.82
N ASN A 173 7.00 -13.02 -20.09
CA ASN A 173 6.63 -12.31 -21.31
C ASN A 173 7.22 -10.89 -21.36
N GLN A 174 7.37 -10.21 -20.21
CA GLN A 174 8.07 -8.91 -20.15
C GLN A 174 9.56 -9.07 -20.46
N LEU A 175 10.19 -10.15 -20.01
CA LEU A 175 11.58 -10.45 -20.38
C LEU A 175 11.68 -10.75 -21.88
N ARG A 176 10.86 -11.64 -22.42
CA ARG A 176 10.82 -11.95 -23.87
C ARG A 176 10.55 -10.71 -24.70
N GLY A 177 9.64 -9.84 -24.26
CA GLY A 177 9.28 -8.61 -24.95
C GLY A 177 10.35 -7.51 -24.93
N ARG A 178 11.54 -7.79 -24.39
CA ARG A 178 12.71 -6.95 -24.56
C ARG A 178 13.36 -7.13 -25.93
N SER A 179 13.15 -8.28 -26.61
CA SER A 179 13.52 -8.50 -27.99
C SER A 179 12.39 -8.19 -28.95
N GLY A 180 12.70 -7.96 -30.21
CA GLY A 180 11.69 -7.75 -31.25
C GLY A 180 10.89 -6.48 -31.11
N ARG A 181 11.41 -5.43 -30.50
CA ARG A 181 10.76 -4.13 -30.39
C ARG A 181 10.84 -3.36 -31.71
N GLN A 182 9.85 -2.50 -31.93
CA GLN A 182 9.79 -1.61 -33.09
C GLN A 182 9.90 -2.31 -34.45
N GLY A 183 9.60 -3.62 -34.53
CA GLY A 183 9.70 -4.41 -35.75
C GLY A 183 11.03 -5.10 -35.95
N ASP A 184 11.99 -4.89 -35.08
CA ASP A 184 13.30 -5.53 -35.15
C ASP A 184 13.19 -7.06 -34.96
N PRO A 185 14.09 -7.85 -35.63
CA PRO A 185 14.20 -9.26 -35.34
C PRO A 185 14.70 -9.47 -33.89
N GLY A 186 14.38 -10.63 -33.33
CA GLY A 186 14.83 -11.02 -32.01
C GLY A 186 14.55 -12.48 -31.71
N SER A 187 15.22 -13.01 -30.71
CA SER A 187 15.04 -14.40 -30.29
C SER A 187 15.07 -14.53 -28.78
N SER A 188 14.41 -15.56 -28.26
CA SER A 188 14.43 -15.84 -26.82
C SER A 188 14.55 -17.31 -26.54
N GLN A 189 15.27 -17.69 -25.48
CA GLN A 189 15.44 -19.05 -25.04
C GLN A 189 15.45 -19.11 -23.49
N PHE A 190 14.79 -20.12 -22.92
CA PHE A 190 14.77 -20.34 -21.47
C PHE A 190 15.53 -21.62 -21.15
N PHE A 191 16.44 -21.53 -20.20
CA PHE A 191 17.20 -22.66 -19.65
C PHE A 191 16.67 -22.97 -18.25
N LEU A 192 16.01 -24.09 -18.09
CA LEU A 192 15.29 -24.46 -16.88
C LEU A 192 15.94 -25.65 -16.21
N SER A 193 15.79 -25.76 -14.91
CA SER A 193 16.18 -26.95 -14.15
C SER A 193 14.99 -27.48 -13.35
N LEU A 194 14.95 -28.78 -13.17
CA LEU A 194 13.99 -29.41 -12.26
C LEU A 194 14.22 -29.00 -10.80
N GLU A 195 15.40 -28.47 -10.50
CA GLU A 195 15.77 -27.94 -9.18
C GLU A 195 15.45 -26.46 -9.01
N ASP A 196 14.87 -25.80 -10.02
CA ASP A 196 14.41 -24.43 -9.90
C ASP A 196 13.26 -24.33 -8.88
N ASP A 197 13.18 -23.21 -8.17
CA ASP A 197 12.27 -23.04 -7.04
C ASP A 197 10.80 -23.28 -7.42
N LEU A 198 10.38 -22.85 -8.61
CA LEU A 198 9.05 -23.11 -9.13
C LEU A 198 8.75 -24.60 -9.29
N MET A 199 9.74 -25.37 -9.77
CA MET A 199 9.60 -26.82 -9.97
C MET A 199 9.58 -27.57 -8.64
N LYS A 200 10.40 -27.18 -7.68
CA LYS A 200 10.39 -27.76 -6.32
C LYS A 200 9.04 -27.58 -5.64
N MET A 201 8.39 -26.43 -5.81
CA MET A 201 7.13 -26.16 -5.14
C MET A 201 5.92 -26.92 -5.73
N PHE A 202 5.88 -27.13 -7.05
CA PHE A 202 4.66 -27.58 -7.71
C PHE A 202 4.84 -28.58 -8.85
N GLY A 203 6.06 -28.88 -9.27
CA GLY A 203 6.34 -29.67 -10.49
C GLY A 203 6.89 -31.06 -10.25
N MET A 204 7.58 -31.28 -9.14
CA MET A 204 8.36 -32.53 -8.93
C MET A 204 7.50 -33.78 -8.83
N ASP A 205 6.34 -33.72 -8.18
CA ASP A 205 5.48 -34.90 -7.95
C ASP A 205 4.98 -35.54 -9.26
N ARG A 206 4.83 -34.76 -10.31
CA ARG A 206 4.36 -35.24 -11.62
C ARG A 206 5.49 -35.63 -12.57
N VAL A 207 6.63 -34.98 -12.45
CA VAL A 207 7.78 -35.18 -13.34
C VAL A 207 8.70 -36.32 -12.86
N ARG A 208 8.82 -36.47 -11.54
CA ARG A 208 9.71 -37.51 -10.93
C ARG A 208 9.40 -38.92 -11.40
N PRO A 209 8.15 -39.41 -11.40
CA PRO A 209 7.86 -40.76 -11.90
C PRO A 209 8.19 -40.96 -13.39
N LEU A 210 8.08 -39.87 -14.16
CA LEU A 210 8.42 -39.88 -15.58
C LEU A 210 9.94 -39.95 -15.78
N MET A 211 10.69 -39.20 -14.98
CA MET A 211 12.16 -39.23 -15.00
C MET A 211 12.73 -40.59 -14.63
N ASP A 212 12.20 -41.19 -13.56
CA ASP A 212 12.61 -42.50 -13.06
C ASP A 212 12.34 -43.59 -14.11
N ARG A 213 11.26 -43.45 -14.87
CA ARG A 213 10.89 -44.42 -15.92
C ARG A 213 11.73 -44.32 -17.17
N PHE A 214 12.17 -43.14 -17.58
CA PHE A 214 12.89 -42.93 -18.84
C PHE A 214 14.40 -42.86 -18.68
N ASN A 215 14.94 -42.92 -17.46
CA ASN A 215 16.38 -42.92 -17.14
C ASN A 215 17.20 -41.92 -17.96
N PHE A 216 16.70 -40.65 -18.04
CA PHE A 216 17.33 -39.57 -18.81
C PHE A 216 18.78 -39.32 -18.34
N PRO A 217 19.74 -39.20 -19.27
CA PRO A 217 21.11 -38.81 -18.94
C PRO A 217 21.14 -37.44 -18.25
N GLU A 218 22.07 -37.23 -17.32
CA GLU A 218 22.14 -35.97 -16.57
C GLU A 218 22.58 -34.77 -17.44
N ASP A 219 23.39 -35.03 -18.46
CA ASP A 219 24.04 -34.01 -19.30
C ASP A 219 23.22 -33.61 -20.54
N GLU A 220 22.15 -34.33 -20.86
CA GLU A 220 21.34 -34.06 -22.04
C GLU A 220 20.10 -33.23 -21.71
N PRO A 221 19.72 -32.29 -22.58
CA PRO A 221 18.51 -31.50 -22.39
C PRO A 221 17.25 -32.36 -22.58
N ILE A 222 16.33 -32.24 -21.66
CA ILE A 222 15.04 -32.95 -21.70
C ILE A 222 14.07 -32.21 -22.60
N SER A 223 13.79 -32.76 -23.77
CA SER A 223 12.78 -32.21 -24.69
C SER A 223 11.54 -33.10 -24.74
N HIS A 224 10.67 -32.99 -23.77
CA HIS A 224 9.43 -33.77 -23.72
C HIS A 224 8.22 -32.87 -23.43
N ASN A 225 7.19 -32.97 -24.27
CA ASN A 225 5.97 -32.14 -24.18
C ASN A 225 5.26 -32.25 -22.83
N LEU A 226 5.34 -33.41 -22.15
CA LEU A 226 4.74 -33.58 -20.82
C LEU A 226 5.45 -32.77 -19.76
N VAL A 227 6.77 -32.64 -19.84
CA VAL A 227 7.56 -31.82 -18.89
C VAL A 227 7.23 -30.35 -19.11
N SER A 228 7.18 -29.89 -20.36
CA SER A 228 6.77 -28.52 -20.69
C SER A 228 5.38 -28.17 -20.16
N LYS A 229 4.39 -29.05 -20.36
CA LYS A 229 3.03 -28.87 -19.82
C LYS A 229 3.01 -28.88 -18.28
N SER A 230 3.87 -29.70 -17.65
CA SER A 230 3.98 -29.73 -16.19
C SER A 230 4.47 -28.39 -15.64
N ILE A 231 5.50 -27.80 -16.28
CA ILE A 231 6.04 -26.49 -15.92
C ILE A 231 4.97 -25.39 -16.07
N GLU A 232 4.23 -25.38 -17.18
CA GLU A 232 3.12 -24.42 -17.36
C GLU A 232 2.04 -24.58 -16.30
N THR A 233 1.71 -25.83 -15.95
CA THR A 233 0.69 -26.11 -14.93
C THR A 233 1.18 -25.66 -13.56
N ALA A 234 2.45 -25.90 -13.21
CA ALA A 234 3.07 -25.43 -11.99
C ALA A 234 3.02 -23.89 -11.90
N GLN A 235 3.39 -23.19 -12.95
CA GLN A 235 3.33 -21.73 -13.01
C GLN A 235 1.89 -21.20 -12.82
N LYS A 236 0.91 -21.82 -13.47
CA LYS A 236 -0.51 -21.46 -13.28
C LYS A 236 -0.99 -21.67 -11.83
N GLN A 237 -0.54 -22.75 -11.18
CA GLN A 237 -0.87 -23.01 -9.79
C GLN A 237 -0.27 -21.95 -8.85
N VAL A 238 0.99 -21.55 -9.06
CA VAL A 238 1.62 -20.45 -8.31
C VAL A 238 0.89 -19.13 -8.54
N GLU A 239 0.59 -18.79 -9.79
CA GLU A 239 -0.18 -17.58 -10.13
C GLU A 239 -1.53 -17.56 -9.42
N SER A 240 -2.26 -18.68 -9.45
CA SER A 240 -3.57 -18.80 -8.80
C SER A 240 -3.46 -18.67 -7.28
N ARG A 241 -2.46 -19.32 -6.67
CA ARG A 241 -2.20 -19.19 -5.22
C ARG A 241 -1.89 -17.75 -4.83
N ASN A 242 -0.96 -17.11 -5.54
CA ASN A 242 -0.58 -15.72 -5.28
C ASN A 242 -1.74 -14.75 -5.54
N PHE A 243 -2.60 -15.05 -6.53
CA PHE A 243 -3.82 -14.28 -6.76
C PHE A 243 -4.77 -14.38 -5.57
N ASN A 244 -5.03 -15.61 -5.07
CA ASN A 244 -5.92 -15.82 -3.94
C ASN A 244 -5.38 -15.15 -2.65
N ILE A 245 -4.08 -15.23 -2.40
CA ILE A 245 -3.45 -14.53 -1.27
C ILE A 245 -3.69 -13.02 -1.38
N ARG A 246 -3.42 -12.42 -2.55
CA ARG A 246 -3.63 -10.99 -2.76
C ARG A 246 -5.11 -10.60 -2.66
N LYS A 247 -6.01 -11.45 -3.18
CA LYS A 247 -7.45 -11.24 -3.08
C LYS A 247 -7.89 -11.20 -1.62
N ASN A 248 -7.46 -12.19 -0.83
CA ASN A 248 -7.80 -12.22 0.59
C ASN A 248 -7.28 -10.97 1.33
N VAL A 249 -6.03 -10.57 1.09
CA VAL A 249 -5.48 -9.35 1.69
C VAL A 249 -6.33 -8.13 1.35
N LEU A 250 -6.72 -7.96 0.07
CA LEU A 250 -7.57 -6.85 -0.36
C LEU A 250 -8.96 -6.88 0.28
N GLU A 251 -9.56 -8.05 0.48
CA GLU A 251 -10.88 -8.20 1.11
C GLU A 251 -10.86 -7.77 2.59
N TYR A 252 -9.76 -8.02 3.31
CA TYR A 252 -9.55 -7.49 4.66
C TYR A 252 -9.28 -5.98 4.66
N ASP A 253 -8.44 -5.51 3.75
CA ASP A 253 -8.09 -4.08 3.66
C ASP A 253 -9.28 -3.22 3.22
N ASP A 254 -10.23 -3.75 2.44
CA ASP A 254 -11.45 -3.04 2.02
C ASP A 254 -12.32 -2.62 3.20
N VAL A 255 -12.39 -3.43 4.26
CA VAL A 255 -13.10 -3.10 5.50
C VAL A 255 -12.49 -1.85 6.13
N MET A 256 -11.17 -1.87 6.32
CA MET A 256 -10.45 -0.73 6.90
C MET A 256 -10.51 0.52 6.02
N ASN A 257 -10.49 0.37 4.70
CA ASN A 257 -10.58 1.50 3.79
C ASN A 257 -11.94 2.20 3.89
N LYS A 258 -13.04 1.46 3.98
CA LYS A 258 -14.38 2.03 4.17
C LYS A 258 -14.50 2.81 5.49
N GLN A 259 -13.98 2.25 6.57
CA GLN A 259 -13.96 2.92 7.87
C GLN A 259 -13.09 4.20 7.81
N ARG A 260 -11.93 4.13 7.16
CA ARG A 260 -11.04 5.29 6.95
C ARG A 260 -11.71 6.40 6.16
N GLU A 261 -12.44 6.08 5.10
CA GLU A 261 -13.18 7.07 4.30
C GLU A 261 -14.17 7.85 5.16
N VAL A 262 -14.94 7.16 6.02
CA VAL A 262 -15.90 7.81 6.93
C VAL A 262 -15.20 8.77 7.89
N ILE A 263 -14.11 8.33 8.53
CA ILE A 263 -13.37 9.15 9.50
C ILE A 263 -12.70 10.35 8.82
N TYR A 264 -12.09 10.14 7.66
CA TYR A 264 -11.40 11.23 6.95
C TYR A 264 -12.38 12.26 6.39
N GLN A 265 -13.55 11.85 5.89
CA GLN A 265 -14.61 12.77 5.49
C GLN A 265 -15.10 13.62 6.66
N GLN A 266 -15.25 13.04 7.85
CA GLN A 266 -15.61 13.82 9.04
C GLN A 266 -14.51 14.81 9.42
N ARG A 267 -13.25 14.38 9.37
CA ARG A 267 -12.09 15.20 9.66
C ARG A 267 -11.94 16.37 8.69
N ASP A 268 -12.14 16.12 7.41
CA ASP A 268 -12.02 17.13 6.35
C ASP A 268 -13.08 18.23 6.53
N ARG A 269 -14.35 17.88 6.82
CA ARG A 269 -15.41 18.86 7.12
C ARG A 269 -15.05 19.78 8.30
N ILE A 270 -14.42 19.22 9.35
CA ILE A 270 -13.97 20.01 10.49
C ILE A 270 -12.84 20.96 10.11
N LEU A 271 -11.94 20.55 9.20
CA LEU A 271 -10.82 21.35 8.73
C LEU A 271 -11.25 22.46 7.77
N GLU A 272 -12.27 22.23 6.94
CA GLU A 272 -12.80 23.19 5.98
C GLU A 272 -13.47 24.40 6.67
N GLY A 273 -13.79 24.28 7.94
CA GLY A 273 -14.22 25.40 8.75
C GLY A 273 -15.72 25.59 8.80
N ASP A 274 -16.51 24.54 8.56
CA ASP A 274 -17.95 24.53 8.75
C ASP A 274 -18.31 24.98 10.16
N ASP A 275 -19.49 25.59 10.30
CA ASP A 275 -20.05 25.87 11.63
C ASP A 275 -20.39 24.55 12.31
N LEU A 276 -19.68 24.28 13.40
CA LEU A 276 -19.76 23.01 14.13
C LEU A 276 -20.85 22.99 15.19
N SER A 277 -21.52 24.14 15.46
CA SER A 277 -22.53 24.30 16.52
C SER A 277 -23.69 23.31 16.37
N ASP A 278 -24.28 23.24 15.17
CA ASP A 278 -25.36 22.28 14.90
C ASP A 278 -24.94 20.83 15.09
N LYS A 279 -23.70 20.51 14.69
CA LYS A 279 -23.16 19.18 14.82
C LYS A 279 -22.85 18.81 16.30
N VAL A 280 -22.41 19.77 17.10
CA VAL A 280 -22.24 19.60 18.55
C VAL A 280 -23.58 19.37 19.24
N ASN A 281 -24.62 20.12 18.83
CA ASN A 281 -25.98 19.98 19.35
C ASN A 281 -26.54 18.58 19.00
N GLU A 282 -26.39 18.15 17.74
CA GLU A 282 -26.77 16.79 17.28
C GLU A 282 -26.04 15.70 18.08
N MET A 283 -24.71 15.79 18.21
CA MET A 283 -23.93 14.85 19.01
C MET A 283 -24.33 14.81 20.46
N THR A 284 -24.65 15.98 21.05
CA THR A 284 -25.10 16.09 22.43
C THR A 284 -26.43 15.34 22.63
N ALA A 285 -27.39 15.56 21.71
CA ALA A 285 -28.67 14.85 21.72
C ALA A 285 -28.49 13.33 21.56
N GLU A 286 -27.63 12.90 20.61
CA GLU A 286 -27.34 11.49 20.40
C GLU A 286 -26.68 10.82 21.63
N VAL A 287 -25.76 11.50 22.31
CA VAL A 287 -25.11 11.00 23.54
C VAL A 287 -26.14 10.86 24.65
N VAL A 288 -27.00 11.86 24.89
CA VAL A 288 -28.08 11.79 25.87
C VAL A 288 -29.02 10.62 25.55
N GLY A 289 -29.47 10.51 24.31
CA GLY A 289 -30.35 9.41 23.86
C GLY A 289 -29.69 8.05 23.97
N SER A 290 -28.40 7.93 23.74
CA SER A 290 -27.67 6.65 23.90
C SER A 290 -27.55 6.23 25.34
N VAL A 291 -27.23 7.15 26.23
CA VAL A 291 -27.21 6.90 27.71
C VAL A 291 -28.59 6.46 28.17
N LEU A 292 -29.61 7.19 27.78
CA LEU A 292 -30.99 6.88 28.13
C LEU A 292 -31.39 5.48 27.69
N ARG A 293 -31.17 5.12 26.45
CA ARG A 293 -31.44 3.78 25.89
C ARG A 293 -30.70 2.69 26.68
N ALA A 294 -29.45 2.91 27.08
CA ALA A 294 -28.68 1.93 27.83
C ALA A 294 -29.30 1.55 29.18
N PHE A 295 -29.99 2.51 29.85
CA PHE A 295 -30.59 2.29 31.15
C PHE A 295 -32.10 2.00 31.08
N THR A 296 -32.79 2.31 29.97
CA THR A 296 -34.25 2.13 29.85
C THR A 296 -34.64 0.93 28.95
N SER A 297 -33.67 0.34 28.19
CA SER A 297 -33.98 -0.75 27.27
C SER A 297 -34.47 -2.05 27.94
N ASN A 298 -34.18 -2.25 29.19
CA ASN A 298 -34.51 -3.49 29.93
C ASN A 298 -35.98 -3.58 30.36
N SER A 299 -36.66 -2.45 30.52
CA SER A 299 -38.07 -2.42 30.94
C SER A 299 -38.80 -1.21 30.34
N SER A 300 -40.08 -1.40 30.04
CA SER A 300 -40.98 -0.33 29.64
C SER A 300 -41.55 0.45 30.82
N TYR A 301 -41.34 0.00 32.05
CA TYR A 301 -41.86 0.61 33.25
C TYR A 301 -40.80 1.51 33.92
N PRO A 302 -41.09 2.83 34.09
CA PRO A 302 -40.14 3.78 34.67
C PRO A 302 -39.66 3.44 36.10
N GLU A 303 -40.49 2.74 36.87
CA GLU A 303 -40.18 2.29 38.21
C GLU A 303 -39.01 1.27 38.28
N GLU A 304 -38.76 0.58 37.17
CA GLU A 304 -37.69 -0.41 37.05
C GLU A 304 -36.38 0.18 36.50
N TRP A 305 -36.40 1.46 36.15
CA TRP A 305 -35.20 2.12 35.60
C TRP A 305 -34.26 2.56 36.71
N ASP A 306 -32.96 2.33 36.56
CA ASP A 306 -31.94 2.91 37.42
C ASP A 306 -31.69 4.40 37.05
N LEU A 307 -32.66 5.28 37.42
CA LEU A 307 -32.57 6.71 37.15
C LEU A 307 -31.39 7.38 37.85
N GLU A 308 -31.06 6.96 39.07
CA GLU A 308 -29.92 7.52 39.81
C GLU A 308 -28.60 7.19 39.13
N GLY A 309 -28.40 5.93 38.77
CA GLY A 309 -27.23 5.48 38.01
C GLY A 309 -27.10 6.16 36.64
N MET A 310 -28.22 6.25 35.92
CA MET A 310 -28.29 6.92 34.61
C MET A 310 -27.92 8.41 34.73
N LEU A 311 -28.52 9.17 35.61
CA LEU A 311 -28.25 10.59 35.80
C LEU A 311 -26.81 10.83 36.31
N SER A 312 -26.32 9.97 37.21
CA SER A 312 -24.92 10.02 37.67
C SER A 312 -23.95 9.82 36.49
N TYR A 313 -24.23 8.83 35.61
CA TYR A 313 -23.42 8.60 34.42
C TYR A 313 -23.50 9.79 33.46
N LEU A 314 -24.70 10.30 33.17
CA LEU A 314 -24.88 11.48 32.30
C LEU A 314 -24.15 12.70 32.88
N CYS A 315 -24.26 12.97 34.19
CA CYS A 315 -23.54 14.05 34.85
C CYS A 315 -22.02 13.88 34.79
N SER A 316 -21.51 12.66 34.61
CA SER A 316 -20.09 12.41 34.37
C SER A 316 -19.63 12.88 33.01
N ILE A 317 -20.53 12.98 32.02
CA ILE A 317 -20.28 13.47 30.65
C ILE A 317 -20.64 14.96 30.56
N ILE A 318 -21.88 15.31 30.84
CA ILE A 318 -22.45 16.65 30.78
C ILE A 318 -22.81 17.10 32.20
N PRO A 319 -22.24 18.17 32.76
CA PRO A 319 -22.48 18.59 34.15
C PRO A 319 -23.87 19.25 34.33
N VAL A 320 -24.94 18.57 33.94
CA VAL A 320 -26.30 19.01 34.18
C VAL A 320 -26.67 18.87 35.65
N GLN A 321 -27.38 19.85 36.20
CA GLN A 321 -27.83 19.79 37.59
C GLN A 321 -29.24 19.21 37.67
N VAL A 322 -29.31 17.87 37.73
CA VAL A 322 -30.59 17.12 37.76
C VAL A 322 -30.53 16.04 38.80
N ARG A 323 -31.63 15.81 39.47
CA ARG A 323 -31.79 14.73 40.48
C ARG A 323 -32.95 13.81 40.10
N ALA A 324 -32.90 12.56 40.50
CA ALA A 324 -33.99 11.61 40.28
C ALA A 324 -35.31 12.07 40.91
N SER A 325 -35.24 12.84 42.02
CA SER A 325 -36.38 13.44 42.67
C SER A 325 -37.12 14.52 41.90
N ASP A 326 -36.52 15.03 40.82
CA ASP A 326 -37.10 16.09 39.96
C ASP A 326 -38.09 15.49 38.96
N TYR A 327 -38.21 14.17 38.85
CA TYR A 327 -39.08 13.45 37.94
C TYR A 327 -40.16 12.64 38.67
N ASP A 328 -41.39 12.79 38.19
CA ASP A 328 -42.50 11.95 38.66
C ASP A 328 -42.56 10.67 37.79
N LEU A 329 -42.38 9.52 38.43
CA LEU A 329 -42.33 8.24 37.76
C LEU A 329 -43.65 7.81 37.13
N GLU A 330 -44.80 8.29 37.63
CA GLU A 330 -46.11 7.90 37.11
C GLU A 330 -46.39 8.43 35.70
N ASP A 331 -45.84 9.63 35.37
CA ASP A 331 -46.00 10.28 34.06
C ASP A 331 -44.75 10.27 33.19
N LEU A 332 -43.69 9.60 33.60
CA LEU A 332 -42.40 9.62 32.95
C LEU A 332 -42.37 8.69 31.72
N THR A 333 -42.06 9.25 30.55
CA THR A 333 -41.80 8.47 29.33
C THR A 333 -40.37 8.68 28.88
N PRO A 334 -39.73 7.69 28.19
CA PRO A 334 -38.36 7.86 27.67
C PRO A 334 -38.22 9.12 26.81
N GLY A 335 -39.18 9.42 25.94
CA GLY A 335 -39.15 10.59 25.08
C GLY A 335 -39.21 11.92 25.82
N ARG A 336 -40.07 12.04 26.85
CA ARG A 336 -40.13 13.25 27.69
C ARG A 336 -38.83 13.48 28.48
N LEU A 337 -38.27 12.38 29.00
CA LEU A 337 -36.99 12.44 29.71
C LEU A 337 -35.85 12.84 28.79
N GLU A 338 -35.85 12.30 27.56
CA GLU A 338 -34.87 12.67 26.52
C GLU A 338 -34.97 14.14 26.16
N GLU A 339 -36.18 14.65 25.86
CA GLU A 339 -36.40 16.05 25.50
C GLU A 339 -35.95 17.01 26.61
N ASP A 340 -36.29 16.72 27.88
CA ASP A 340 -35.90 17.54 29.04
C ASP A 340 -34.38 17.55 29.26
N LEU A 341 -33.74 16.38 29.21
CA LEU A 341 -32.29 16.25 29.41
C LEU A 341 -31.51 16.91 28.23
N VAL A 342 -31.95 16.74 26.99
CA VAL A 342 -31.35 17.38 25.81
C VAL A 342 -31.53 18.90 25.94
N GLY A 343 -32.73 19.40 26.28
CA GLY A 343 -32.97 20.80 26.49
C GLY A 343 -32.01 21.43 27.51
N LYS A 344 -31.90 20.80 28.70
CA LYS A 344 -30.97 21.26 29.74
C LYS A 344 -29.51 21.22 29.32
N ALA A 345 -29.10 20.21 28.51
CA ALA A 345 -27.75 20.13 27.96
C ALA A 345 -27.46 21.26 26.95
N LEU A 346 -28.41 21.55 26.08
CA LEU A 346 -28.29 22.63 25.07
C LEU A 346 -28.27 24.00 25.75
N ASP A 347 -29.11 24.24 26.76
CA ASP A 347 -29.09 25.47 27.57
C ASP A 347 -27.72 25.67 28.24
N LEU A 348 -27.13 24.57 28.76
CA LEU A 348 -25.80 24.65 29.35
C LEU A 348 -24.70 24.94 28.30
N TYR A 349 -24.85 24.40 27.10
CA TYR A 349 -23.95 24.71 26.00
C TYR A 349 -24.04 26.16 25.57
N GLN A 350 -25.25 26.74 25.46
CA GLN A 350 -25.47 28.12 25.13
C GLN A 350 -24.90 29.09 26.18
N LYS A 351 -25.14 28.81 27.48
CA LYS A 351 -24.49 29.57 28.57
C LYS A 351 -22.97 29.54 28.46
N ARG A 352 -22.42 28.42 28.08
CA ARG A 352 -20.98 28.27 27.90
C ARG A 352 -20.46 29.07 26.71
N GLU A 353 -21.24 29.17 25.63
CA GLU A 353 -20.94 30.04 24.49
C GLU A 353 -20.92 31.52 24.89
N GLU A 354 -21.86 31.94 25.74
CA GLU A 354 -21.91 33.32 26.27
C GLU A 354 -20.69 33.62 27.18
N GLU A 355 -20.24 32.64 27.98
CA GLU A 355 -19.09 32.80 28.91
C GLU A 355 -17.75 32.88 28.19
N ILE A 356 -17.53 32.04 27.18
CA ILE A 356 -16.24 31.88 26.50
C ILE A 356 -16.15 32.80 25.28
N GLY A 357 -17.28 33.10 24.64
CA GLY A 357 -17.40 33.79 23.36
C GLY A 357 -17.45 32.82 22.19
N ALA A 358 -18.35 33.07 21.23
CA ALA A 358 -18.66 32.18 20.11
C ALA A 358 -17.42 31.81 19.29
N GLU A 359 -16.57 32.76 18.94
CA GLU A 359 -15.37 32.52 18.13
C GLU A 359 -14.37 31.57 18.84
N THR A 360 -14.14 31.81 20.14
CA THR A 360 -13.23 31.00 20.95
C THR A 360 -13.79 29.56 21.13
N LEU A 361 -15.11 29.45 21.29
CA LEU A 361 -15.78 28.17 21.40
C LEU A 361 -15.65 27.36 20.10
N ARG A 362 -15.87 27.98 18.92
CA ARG A 362 -15.68 27.32 17.61
C ARG A 362 -14.24 26.82 17.41
N GLN A 363 -13.24 27.58 17.85
CA GLN A 363 -11.84 27.14 17.81
C GLN A 363 -11.59 25.96 18.75
N LEU A 364 -12.18 26.00 19.95
CA LEU A 364 -12.08 24.92 20.93
C LEU A 364 -12.75 23.63 20.43
N GLU A 365 -13.93 23.70 19.86
CA GLU A 365 -14.65 22.59 19.25
C GLU A 365 -13.81 21.91 18.17
N ARG A 366 -13.30 22.69 17.23
CA ARG A 366 -12.45 22.19 16.17
C ARG A 366 -11.23 21.47 16.74
N TYR A 367 -10.55 22.06 17.70
CA TYR A 367 -9.38 21.47 18.33
C TYR A 367 -9.70 20.15 19.05
N ILE A 368 -10.77 20.15 19.87
CA ILE A 368 -11.19 18.96 20.61
C ILE A 368 -11.61 17.83 19.67
N MET A 369 -12.45 18.15 18.68
CA MET A 369 -12.95 17.16 17.72
C MET A 369 -11.79 16.50 16.97
N LEU A 370 -10.89 17.29 16.39
CA LEU A 370 -9.74 16.74 15.67
C LEU A 370 -8.87 15.86 16.58
N ARG A 371 -8.60 16.32 17.80
CA ARG A 371 -7.76 15.58 18.75
C ARG A 371 -8.40 14.25 19.18
N VAL A 372 -9.70 14.25 19.44
CA VAL A 372 -10.42 13.03 19.85
C VAL A 372 -10.51 12.06 18.67
N ILE A 373 -10.85 12.55 17.48
CA ILE A 373 -10.90 11.73 16.26
C ILE A 373 -9.53 11.05 16.03
N ASP A 374 -8.44 11.82 16.04
CA ASP A 374 -7.09 11.30 15.78
C ASP A 374 -6.67 10.26 16.83
N ASN A 375 -7.04 10.44 18.11
CA ASN A 375 -6.72 9.49 19.15
C ASN A 375 -7.54 8.21 19.06
N ARG A 376 -8.87 8.32 18.94
CA ARG A 376 -9.77 7.17 18.87
C ARG A 376 -9.56 6.35 17.61
N TRP A 377 -9.30 7.02 16.48
CA TRP A 377 -8.96 6.35 15.24
C TRP A 377 -7.65 5.54 15.35
N ARG A 378 -6.63 6.10 16.00
CA ARG A 378 -5.37 5.39 16.23
C ARG A 378 -5.55 4.15 17.12
N GLU A 379 -6.31 4.28 18.20
CA GLU A 379 -6.65 3.15 19.09
C GLU A 379 -7.38 2.06 18.28
N HIS A 380 -8.39 2.44 17.51
CA HIS A 380 -9.14 1.52 16.67
C HIS A 380 -8.28 0.78 15.63
N LEU A 381 -7.31 1.46 15.01
CA LEU A 381 -6.37 0.80 14.12
C LEU A 381 -5.61 -0.34 14.82
N TYR A 382 -5.13 -0.12 16.03
CA TYR A 382 -4.47 -1.17 16.81
C TYR A 382 -5.41 -2.32 17.18
N GLU A 383 -6.63 -2.02 17.54
CA GLU A 383 -7.64 -3.03 17.86
C GLU A 383 -8.01 -3.88 16.64
N MET A 384 -8.14 -3.26 15.46
CA MET A 384 -8.41 -3.96 14.20
C MET A 384 -7.23 -4.82 13.74
N ASP A 385 -5.99 -4.36 13.95
CA ASP A 385 -4.80 -5.18 13.67
C ASP A 385 -4.77 -6.41 14.58
N TYR A 386 -5.09 -6.23 15.86
CA TYR A 386 -5.18 -7.32 16.82
C TYR A 386 -6.30 -8.33 16.47
N LEU A 387 -7.47 -7.82 16.05
CA LEU A 387 -8.56 -8.66 15.55
C LEU A 387 -8.10 -9.48 14.34
N LYS A 388 -7.40 -8.84 13.39
CA LYS A 388 -6.89 -9.48 12.17
C LYS A 388 -5.93 -10.63 12.46
N GLU A 389 -5.06 -10.50 13.46
CA GLU A 389 -4.15 -11.56 13.89
C GLU A 389 -4.89 -12.79 14.45
N GLY A 390 -5.95 -12.56 15.23
CA GLY A 390 -6.70 -13.61 15.91
C GLY A 390 -7.82 -14.25 15.07
N ILE A 391 -8.33 -13.57 14.06
CA ILE A 391 -9.56 -13.95 13.35
C ILE A 391 -9.46 -15.31 12.65
N GLY A 392 -8.26 -15.71 12.22
CA GLY A 392 -8.02 -17.01 11.58
C GLY A 392 -8.42 -18.21 12.43
N LEU A 393 -8.43 -18.06 13.77
CA LEU A 393 -8.85 -19.12 14.70
C LEU A 393 -10.36 -19.41 14.63
N ARG A 394 -11.18 -18.48 14.13
CA ARG A 394 -12.61 -18.66 13.92
C ARG A 394 -12.92 -19.79 12.91
N ALA A 395 -11.99 -20.06 11.99
CA ALA A 395 -12.11 -21.18 11.06
C ALA A 395 -12.20 -22.55 11.74
N ILE A 396 -11.62 -22.71 12.94
CA ILE A 396 -11.72 -23.95 13.72
C ILE A 396 -13.19 -24.21 14.13
N GLY A 397 -13.97 -23.14 14.37
CA GLY A 397 -15.39 -23.19 14.66
C GLY A 397 -16.29 -23.25 13.40
N GLN A 398 -15.74 -23.58 12.23
CA GLN A 398 -16.45 -23.64 10.94
C GLN A 398 -17.10 -22.31 10.52
N ARG A 399 -16.62 -21.19 11.06
CA ARG A 399 -17.04 -19.84 10.65
C ARG A 399 -16.07 -19.28 9.63
N ASP A 400 -16.60 -18.55 8.64
CA ASP A 400 -15.77 -17.85 7.67
C ASP A 400 -15.04 -16.67 8.33
N PRO A 401 -13.70 -16.70 8.44
CA PRO A 401 -12.95 -15.64 9.10
C PRO A 401 -13.18 -14.25 8.54
N LEU A 402 -13.45 -14.13 7.23
CA LEU A 402 -13.70 -12.84 6.59
C LEU A 402 -15.06 -12.26 6.99
N VAL A 403 -16.07 -13.11 7.10
CA VAL A 403 -17.42 -12.70 7.54
C VAL A 403 -17.38 -12.24 8.99
N GLU A 404 -16.73 -13.02 9.87
CA GLU A 404 -16.55 -12.67 11.27
C GLU A 404 -15.74 -11.38 11.43
N TYR A 405 -14.67 -11.20 10.65
CA TYR A 405 -13.88 -9.96 10.65
C TYR A 405 -14.71 -8.73 10.25
N LYS A 406 -15.57 -8.86 9.25
CA LYS A 406 -16.49 -7.77 8.86
C LYS A 406 -17.48 -7.45 9.94
N HIS A 407 -18.02 -8.46 10.61
CA HIS A 407 -19.03 -8.29 11.67
C HIS A 407 -18.39 -7.68 12.94
N GLU A 408 -17.38 -8.32 13.50
CA GLU A 408 -16.69 -7.83 14.69
C GLU A 408 -16.05 -6.44 14.43
N GLY A 409 -15.44 -6.23 13.27
CA GLY A 409 -14.87 -4.94 12.89
C GLY A 409 -15.91 -3.83 12.71
N TYR A 410 -17.14 -4.15 12.29
CA TYR A 410 -18.23 -3.18 12.25
C TYR A 410 -18.71 -2.81 13.66
N GLU A 411 -18.90 -3.79 14.56
CA GLU A 411 -19.28 -3.55 15.95
C GLU A 411 -18.24 -2.69 16.69
N MET A 412 -16.96 -3.02 16.53
CA MET A 412 -15.85 -2.21 17.10
C MET A 412 -15.86 -0.79 16.56
N PHE A 413 -16.09 -0.61 15.26
CA PHE A 413 -16.18 0.71 14.65
C PHE A 413 -17.35 1.53 15.18
N GLN A 414 -18.54 0.92 15.35
CA GLN A 414 -19.70 1.61 15.93
C GLN A 414 -19.43 2.01 17.39
N ALA A 415 -18.83 1.12 18.18
CA ALA A 415 -18.45 1.43 19.55
C ALA A 415 -17.42 2.57 19.60
N MET A 416 -16.41 2.58 18.70
CA MET A 416 -15.45 3.67 18.60
C MET A 416 -16.14 5.01 18.28
N ILE A 417 -17.06 5.05 17.31
CA ILE A 417 -17.81 6.27 16.94
C ILE A 417 -18.63 6.78 18.14
N GLN A 418 -19.29 5.88 18.88
CA GLN A 418 -20.05 6.26 20.06
C GLN A 418 -19.14 6.84 21.15
N ASN A 419 -18.04 6.16 21.49
CA ASN A 419 -17.07 6.63 22.47
C ASN A 419 -16.44 7.97 22.06
N MET A 420 -16.21 8.16 20.74
CA MET A 420 -15.70 9.41 20.21
C MET A 420 -16.69 10.58 20.44
N LYS A 421 -17.99 10.37 20.19
CA LYS A 421 -19.03 11.38 20.47
C LYS A 421 -19.09 11.72 21.96
N GLU A 422 -19.08 10.73 22.82
CA GLU A 422 -19.08 10.92 24.27
C GLU A 422 -17.86 11.71 24.76
N ASP A 423 -16.67 11.40 24.26
CA ASP A 423 -15.46 12.11 24.63
C ASP A 423 -15.47 13.56 24.12
N ILE A 424 -15.93 13.79 22.88
CA ILE A 424 -16.05 15.16 22.35
C ILE A 424 -16.97 15.97 23.25
N VAL A 425 -18.17 15.47 23.54
CA VAL A 425 -19.17 16.15 24.39
C VAL A 425 -18.58 16.35 25.79
N ARG A 426 -17.99 15.31 26.40
CA ARG A 426 -17.36 15.40 27.74
C ARG A 426 -16.29 16.48 27.81
N TYR A 427 -15.41 16.57 26.83
CA TYR A 427 -14.35 17.58 26.81
C TYR A 427 -14.93 18.98 26.57
N LEU A 428 -15.89 19.14 25.65
CA LEU A 428 -16.51 20.42 25.37
C LEU A 428 -17.19 21.02 26.61
N PHE A 429 -17.85 20.21 27.43
CA PHE A 429 -18.50 20.70 28.63
C PHE A 429 -17.57 20.91 29.85
N ARG A 430 -16.41 20.26 29.88
CA ARG A 430 -15.51 20.26 31.05
C ARG A 430 -14.23 21.05 30.92
N VAL A 431 -13.73 21.28 29.71
CA VAL A 431 -12.48 22.03 29.49
C VAL A 431 -12.66 23.49 29.94
N LYS A 432 -11.84 23.96 30.84
CA LYS A 432 -11.78 25.36 31.24
C LYS A 432 -10.77 26.10 30.39
N VAL A 433 -11.20 27.15 29.71
CA VAL A 433 -10.31 28.04 28.98
C VAL A 433 -9.67 29.00 29.99
N ALA A 434 -8.37 28.82 30.27
CA ALA A 434 -7.63 29.80 31.05
C ALA A 434 -7.45 31.04 30.16
N LYS A 435 -8.04 32.15 30.54
CA LYS A 435 -7.67 33.45 29.96
C LYS A 435 -6.22 33.70 30.40
N GLU A 436 -5.32 33.68 29.45
CA GLU A 436 -3.96 34.12 29.68
C GLU A 436 -4.02 35.60 30.01
N GLU A 437 -4.04 35.95 31.29
CA GLU A 437 -3.80 37.35 31.71
C GLU A 437 -2.44 37.73 31.11
N ALA A 438 -2.48 38.68 30.20
CA ALA A 438 -1.28 39.23 29.58
C ALA A 438 -0.32 39.59 30.72
N ARG A 439 0.66 38.75 30.97
CA ARG A 439 1.73 39.10 31.90
C ARG A 439 2.35 40.39 31.35
N PRO A 440 2.33 41.49 32.12
CA PRO A 440 2.96 42.68 31.66
C PRO A 440 4.41 42.36 31.31
N GLN A 441 4.77 42.47 30.04
CA GLN A 441 6.14 42.32 29.63
C GLN A 441 6.98 43.29 30.44
N PRO A 442 8.00 42.87 31.20
CA PRO A 442 8.88 43.79 31.90
C PRO A 442 9.44 44.74 30.84
N LEU A 443 9.11 46.03 30.98
CA LEU A 443 9.70 47.11 30.16
C LEU A 443 11.21 46.94 30.15
N ARG A 444 11.73 46.41 29.05
CA ARG A 444 13.19 46.45 28.80
C ARG A 444 13.59 47.90 28.68
N MET A 445 14.17 48.42 29.77
CA MET A 445 14.93 49.68 29.70
C MET A 445 15.96 49.55 28.60
N VAL A 446 15.79 50.28 27.54
CA VAL A 446 16.77 50.42 26.47
C VAL A 446 17.88 51.34 27.03
N THR A 447 18.89 50.73 27.61
CA THR A 447 20.16 51.41 27.82
C THR A 447 20.98 51.27 26.52
N SER A 448 21.04 52.39 25.82
CA SER A 448 21.90 52.60 24.66
C SER A 448 23.36 52.60 25.10
N GLN A 449 24.10 51.52 24.77
CA GLN A 449 25.57 51.59 24.55
C GLN A 449 25.99 50.60 23.46
N PRO A 450 26.80 51.02 22.49
CA PRO A 450 27.30 50.16 21.44
C PRO A 450 28.53 49.38 21.92
N ALA A 451 28.43 48.08 22.04
CA ALA A 451 29.57 47.22 22.21
C ALA A 451 29.58 46.12 21.15
N THR A 452 30.48 46.29 20.21
CA THR A 452 30.99 45.28 19.29
C THR A 452 31.35 44.00 20.05
N LYS A 453 30.60 42.93 19.90
CA LYS A 453 31.02 41.60 20.35
C LYS A 453 31.36 40.72 19.15
N LYS A 454 32.61 40.37 19.07
CA LYS A 454 33.19 39.31 18.23
C LYS A 454 32.38 38.01 18.45
N GLN A 455 31.89 37.42 17.35
CA GLN A 455 31.35 36.07 17.37
C GLN A 455 32.47 35.07 17.62
N THR A 456 32.45 34.44 18.78
CA THR A 456 33.36 33.31 19.08
C THR A 456 32.65 32.04 18.53
N THR A 457 33.13 31.54 17.42
CA THR A 457 32.80 30.22 16.90
C THR A 457 33.33 29.16 17.86
N VAL A 458 32.43 28.49 18.58
CA VAL A 458 32.81 27.34 19.42
C VAL A 458 33.07 26.15 18.50
N HIS A 459 34.33 25.91 18.18
CA HIS A 459 34.78 24.66 17.59
C HIS A 459 34.59 23.52 18.60
N ARG A 460 33.60 22.66 18.36
CA ARG A 460 33.52 21.37 19.06
C ARG A 460 34.69 20.49 18.59
N VAL A 461 35.73 20.44 19.40
CA VAL A 461 36.86 19.51 19.21
C VAL A 461 36.28 18.07 19.37
N LYS A 462 36.34 17.27 18.33
CA LYS A 462 36.02 15.84 18.41
C LYS A 462 37.11 15.13 19.17
N VAL A 463 36.86 14.81 20.46
CA VAL A 463 37.78 14.06 21.31
C VAL A 463 37.80 12.60 20.89
N GLY A 464 38.94 12.06 20.53
CA GLY A 464 39.14 10.68 20.15
C GLY A 464 38.97 9.73 21.35
N ARG A 465 38.57 8.51 21.12
CA ARG A 465 38.26 7.49 22.16
C ARG A 465 39.44 7.23 23.11
N ASN A 466 40.70 7.45 22.67
CA ASN A 466 41.93 7.23 23.42
C ASN A 466 42.58 8.52 23.97
N ASP A 467 42.02 9.70 23.65
CA ASP A 467 42.56 10.99 24.08
C ASP A 467 42.31 11.24 25.58
N PRO A 468 43.06 12.13 26.22
CA PRO A 468 42.79 12.51 27.61
C PRO A 468 41.39 13.09 27.75
N CYS A 469 40.70 12.72 28.81
CA CYS A 469 39.32 13.19 29.01
C CYS A 469 39.30 14.70 29.30
N PRO A 470 38.46 15.50 28.62
CA PRO A 470 38.39 16.96 28.82
C PRO A 470 37.85 17.37 30.20
N CYS A 471 37.39 16.45 31.02
CA CYS A 471 36.97 16.71 32.40
C CYS A 471 38.15 16.88 33.38
N GLY A 472 39.40 16.76 32.94
CA GLY A 472 40.58 16.95 33.78
C GLY A 472 40.94 15.75 34.67
N SER A 473 40.31 14.60 34.51
CA SER A 473 40.51 13.40 35.37
C SER A 473 41.81 12.64 35.09
N GLY A 474 42.62 13.03 34.09
CA GLY A 474 43.82 12.31 33.67
C GLY A 474 43.58 10.93 33.02
N LYS A 475 42.34 10.47 32.92
CA LYS A 475 41.97 9.18 32.30
C LYS A 475 41.65 9.34 30.83
N LYS A 476 41.83 8.28 30.01
CA LYS A 476 41.42 8.27 28.61
C LYS A 476 39.89 8.43 28.51
N TYR A 477 39.41 9.17 27.49
CA TYR A 477 38.00 9.50 27.30
C TYR A 477 37.05 8.27 27.40
N LYS A 478 37.44 7.14 26.80
CA LYS A 478 36.67 5.87 26.88
C LYS A 478 36.59 5.24 28.29
N LYS A 479 37.42 5.66 29.22
CA LYS A 479 37.42 5.17 30.62
C LYS A 479 36.92 6.22 31.63
N CYS A 480 36.34 7.32 31.11
CA CYS A 480 35.80 8.42 31.92
C CYS A 480 34.45 8.87 31.36
N CYS A 481 34.33 10.02 30.72
CA CYS A 481 33.07 10.61 30.24
C CYS A 481 32.54 9.97 28.93
N GLY A 482 33.32 9.15 28.27
CA GLY A 482 32.95 8.42 27.07
C GLY A 482 32.62 6.92 27.28
N ARG A 483 32.20 6.53 28.52
CA ARG A 483 31.87 5.16 28.88
C ARG A 483 30.43 4.81 28.48
#